data_3cdb33a97338b74beed6231aa48a7a4e
#
_entry.id   3cdb33a97338b74beed6231aa48a7a4e
#
_cell.length_a   1.000
_cell.length_b   1.000
_cell.length_c   1.000
_cell.angle_alpha   90.00
_cell.angle_beta   90.00
_cell.angle_gamma   90.00
#
_symmetry.space_group_name_H-M   'P 1'
#
loop_
_entity.id
_entity.type
_entity.pdbx_description
1 polymer ?
#
loop_
_entity_poly.entity_id
_entity_poly.type
_entity_poly.pdbx_seq_one_letter_code
_entity_poly.pdbx_strand_id
1 'polypeptide(L)'
;MKLALYLPNFRDEVTVKELEDLTSLTEELDFDSIWTLDRIVVPEASDRAELQYSFGMMIEFPTALPVSSRGQWYQGWPLIPWLAAKTTKVRIGMSITDTPYRAPGVLAAEIATVDHLSNGRINVGVGAGWMPEEFAAASASHIFPKRHTHVRETIEIMQGIWTNDLFEYHGEFADFSLCGFGAKPVQKPHPPIFFSGLRDPKRSANRIAKYGLAGWIGIQDTPDELEQWRGVISRELEELGKSIDDLELCSMIWFVITDEETDQTPQGKATNLLAGTPAQITDTLKRYKEVGLTMPLLWPPFKDVPVSKTLDDLKRLKEEIMPKVDAA
;
A
#
# COMPACT_ATOMS: atom_id res chain seq x y z
N MET A 1 12.75 -13.45 0.80
CA MET A 1 12.02 -12.15 0.70
C MET A 1 10.63 -12.42 0.17
N LYS A 2 9.57 -11.87 0.80
CA LYS A 2 8.21 -11.94 0.25
C LYS A 2 8.12 -11.08 -1.01
N LEU A 3 7.21 -11.41 -1.92
CA LEU A 3 6.92 -10.61 -3.10
C LEU A 3 5.45 -10.19 -3.10
N ALA A 4 5.18 -8.94 -3.41
CA ALA A 4 3.83 -8.43 -3.58
C ALA A 4 3.69 -7.71 -4.93
N LEU A 5 2.57 -7.92 -5.60
CA LEU A 5 2.19 -7.15 -6.77
C LEU A 5 1.33 -5.97 -6.35
N TYR A 6 1.69 -4.78 -6.77
CA TYR A 6 0.82 -3.63 -6.74
C TYR A 6 -0.01 -3.61 -8.03
N LEU A 7 -1.27 -3.99 -7.92
CA LEU A 7 -2.15 -4.13 -9.08
C LEU A 7 -2.36 -2.75 -9.74
N PRO A 8 -2.18 -2.62 -11.06
CA PRO A 8 -2.28 -1.33 -11.75
C PRO A 8 -3.74 -0.90 -11.96
N ASN A 9 -4.55 -0.91 -10.89
CA ASN A 9 -5.94 -0.47 -10.95
C ASN A 9 -6.09 1.03 -11.19
N PHE A 10 -5.05 1.80 -10.88
CA PHE A 10 -4.92 3.22 -11.18
C PHE A 10 -3.95 3.41 -12.35
N ARG A 11 -4.44 3.13 -13.55
CA ARG A 11 -3.71 3.23 -14.81
C ARG A 11 -4.69 3.53 -15.93
N ASP A 12 -4.31 4.42 -16.86
CA ASP A 12 -5.10 4.68 -18.06
C ASP A 12 -5.29 3.39 -18.88
N GLU A 13 -6.52 3.19 -19.37
CA GLU A 13 -6.88 2.13 -20.31
C GLU A 13 -6.67 0.68 -19.82
N VAL A 14 -6.44 0.48 -18.50
CA VAL A 14 -6.38 -0.89 -17.97
C VAL A 14 -7.76 -1.57 -18.10
N THR A 15 -7.77 -2.80 -18.59
CA THR A 15 -8.98 -3.60 -18.74
C THR A 15 -9.17 -4.57 -17.57
N VAL A 16 -10.42 -4.98 -17.33
CA VAL A 16 -10.73 -6.03 -16.33
C VAL A 16 -10.00 -7.34 -16.66
N LYS A 17 -9.87 -7.65 -17.94
CA LYS A 17 -9.15 -8.86 -18.39
C LYS A 17 -7.66 -8.82 -18.02
N GLU A 18 -7.00 -7.68 -18.18
CA GLU A 18 -5.61 -7.51 -17.79
C GLU A 18 -5.42 -7.58 -16.27
N LEU A 19 -6.35 -7.01 -15.48
CA LEU A 19 -6.33 -7.18 -14.03
C LEU A 19 -6.53 -8.65 -13.63
N GLU A 20 -7.38 -9.40 -14.35
CA GLU A 20 -7.58 -10.83 -14.12
C GLU A 20 -6.33 -11.65 -14.47
N ASP A 21 -5.67 -11.35 -15.59
CA ASP A 21 -4.44 -12.04 -16.00
C ASP A 21 -3.31 -11.83 -14.99
N LEU A 22 -3.11 -10.59 -14.54
CA LEU A 22 -2.15 -10.27 -13.49
C LEU A 22 -2.47 -10.99 -12.17
N THR A 23 -3.74 -11.01 -11.78
CA THR A 23 -4.20 -11.69 -10.56
C THR A 23 -3.93 -13.19 -10.64
N SER A 24 -4.28 -13.84 -11.76
CA SER A 24 -4.09 -15.26 -11.99
C SER A 24 -2.61 -15.63 -11.98
N LEU A 25 -1.78 -14.85 -12.66
CA LEU A 25 -0.33 -15.08 -12.70
C LEU A 25 0.30 -14.90 -11.31
N THR A 26 -0.12 -13.91 -10.54
CA THR A 26 0.39 -13.66 -9.18
C THR A 26 0.08 -14.86 -8.25
N GLU A 27 -1.12 -15.44 -8.37
CA GLU A 27 -1.51 -16.66 -7.66
C GLU A 27 -0.69 -17.89 -8.11
N GLU A 28 -0.46 -18.03 -9.42
CA GLU A 28 0.33 -19.12 -10.03
C GLU A 28 1.80 -19.06 -9.60
N LEU A 29 2.39 -17.88 -9.57
CA LEU A 29 3.78 -17.66 -9.19
C LEU A 29 4.03 -17.65 -7.68
N ASP A 30 3.04 -17.96 -6.86
CA ASP A 30 3.10 -17.97 -5.39
C ASP A 30 3.69 -16.65 -4.83
N PHE A 31 3.12 -15.53 -5.23
CA PHE A 31 3.37 -14.25 -4.57
C PHE A 31 2.70 -14.24 -3.19
N ASP A 32 3.26 -13.48 -2.25
CA ASP A 32 2.66 -13.33 -0.91
C ASP A 32 1.32 -12.59 -0.98
N SER A 33 1.27 -11.51 -1.75
CA SER A 33 0.10 -10.64 -1.75
C SER A 33 -0.10 -9.80 -3.03
N ILE A 34 -1.35 -9.36 -3.22
CA ILE A 34 -1.76 -8.36 -4.22
C ILE A 34 -2.28 -7.14 -3.47
N TRP A 35 -1.86 -5.95 -3.90
CA TRP A 35 -2.28 -4.69 -3.30
C TRP A 35 -2.92 -3.78 -4.33
N THR A 36 -3.94 -3.04 -3.92
CA THR A 36 -4.66 -2.07 -4.76
C THR A 36 -4.49 -0.65 -4.24
N LEU A 37 -4.70 0.36 -5.09
CA LEU A 37 -4.67 1.77 -4.76
C LEU A 37 -6.09 2.31 -4.51
N ASP A 38 -6.24 3.08 -3.45
CA ASP A 38 -7.45 3.86 -3.17
C ASP A 38 -7.32 5.25 -3.79
N ARG A 39 -8.06 5.50 -4.88
CA ARG A 39 -8.08 6.78 -5.58
C ARG A 39 -9.49 7.09 -6.03
N ILE A 40 -9.99 8.31 -5.72
CA ILE A 40 -11.36 8.72 -6.03
C ILE A 40 -11.39 9.63 -7.25
N VAL A 41 -10.48 10.58 -7.34
CA VAL A 41 -10.46 11.58 -8.42
C VAL A 41 -9.06 11.80 -8.98
N VAL A 42 -9.01 12.27 -10.22
CA VAL A 42 -7.84 12.90 -10.85
C VAL A 42 -8.27 14.30 -11.24
N PRO A 43 -7.74 15.36 -10.64
CA PRO A 43 -8.07 16.73 -11.03
C PRO A 43 -7.65 17.05 -12.46
N GLU A 44 -8.48 17.74 -13.22
CA GLU A 44 -8.17 18.13 -14.62
C GLU A 44 -6.92 19.01 -14.71
N ALA A 45 -6.69 19.85 -13.70
CA ALA A 45 -5.47 20.66 -13.63
C ALA A 45 -4.18 19.82 -13.56
N SER A 46 -4.23 18.56 -13.13
CA SER A 46 -3.08 17.65 -13.14
C SER A 46 -2.63 17.30 -14.56
N ASP A 47 -3.56 17.27 -15.54
CA ASP A 47 -3.25 16.98 -16.93
C ASP A 47 -2.40 18.10 -17.59
N ARG A 48 -2.44 19.30 -17.02
CA ARG A 48 -1.72 20.49 -17.50
C ARG A 48 -0.43 20.76 -16.75
N ALA A 49 -0.02 19.90 -15.84
CA ALA A 49 1.11 20.11 -14.94
C ALA A 49 1.04 21.41 -14.10
N GLU A 50 -0.14 22.03 -14.00
CA GLU A 50 -0.37 23.26 -13.24
C GLU A 50 -0.47 23.00 -11.74
N LEU A 51 -0.75 21.76 -11.34
CA LEU A 51 -0.77 21.33 -9.96
C LEU A 51 0.59 20.71 -9.61
N GLN A 52 1.47 21.55 -9.12
CA GLN A 52 2.56 21.05 -8.27
C GLN A 52 1.95 20.59 -6.96
N TYR A 53 1.51 19.34 -6.90
CA TYR A 53 1.32 18.69 -5.64
C TYR A 53 2.71 18.53 -5.01
N SER A 54 3.15 19.58 -4.33
CA SER A 54 4.12 19.35 -3.29
C SER A 54 3.37 18.46 -2.30
N PHE A 55 3.63 17.19 -2.40
CA PHE A 55 3.28 16.24 -1.35
C PHE A 55 3.86 16.68 -0.01
N GLY A 56 4.20 17.99 0.14
CA GLY A 56 4.97 18.45 1.28
C GLY A 56 5.97 17.36 1.60
N MET A 57 6.17 16.42 0.73
CA MET A 57 6.78 15.14 0.76
C MET A 57 7.55 15.01 -0.52
N MET A 58 8.53 14.41 -0.43
CA MET A 58 9.67 14.06 -1.18
C MET A 58 9.43 13.37 -2.54
N ILE A 59 8.20 13.20 -3.02
CA ILE A 59 7.89 12.80 -4.38
C ILE A 59 7.35 14.04 -5.09
N GLU A 60 8.20 14.76 -5.77
CA GLU A 60 7.78 15.60 -6.87
C GLU A 60 7.40 14.64 -8.00
N PHE A 61 6.11 14.44 -8.24
CA PHE A 61 5.70 13.96 -9.55
C PHE A 61 6.09 15.06 -10.53
N PRO A 62 7.04 14.81 -11.42
CA PRO A 62 7.69 15.91 -12.12
C PRO A 62 6.76 16.72 -13.00
N THR A 63 5.54 16.29 -13.33
CA THR A 63 4.68 17.02 -14.26
C THR A 63 3.17 16.75 -14.14
N ALA A 64 2.72 15.58 -13.76
CA ALA A 64 1.30 15.23 -13.69
C ALA A 64 1.11 13.96 -12.88
N LEU A 65 -0.11 13.70 -12.41
CA LEU A 65 -0.46 12.35 -11.96
C LEU A 65 -0.25 11.39 -13.15
N PRO A 66 0.17 10.14 -12.88
CA PRO A 66 0.50 9.19 -13.93
C PRO A 66 -0.72 8.69 -14.74
N VAL A 67 -1.90 9.22 -14.44
CA VAL A 67 -3.18 8.89 -15.04
C VAL A 67 -3.86 10.19 -15.46
N SER A 68 -4.42 10.22 -16.65
CA SER A 68 -5.18 11.36 -17.15
C SER A 68 -6.51 11.52 -16.39
N SER A 69 -6.96 12.76 -16.20
CA SER A 69 -8.29 13.04 -15.65
C SER A 69 -9.44 12.48 -16.52
N ARG A 70 -9.15 12.16 -17.78
CA ARG A 70 -10.08 11.54 -18.73
C ARG A 70 -9.82 10.04 -18.91
N GLY A 71 -8.81 9.51 -18.22
CA GLY A 71 -8.46 8.10 -18.24
C GLY A 71 -9.52 7.24 -17.56
N GLN A 72 -9.49 5.96 -17.86
CA GLN A 72 -10.31 4.96 -17.18
C GLN A 72 -9.44 4.23 -16.15
N TRP A 73 -9.84 4.27 -14.88
CA TRP A 73 -9.22 3.49 -13.82
C TRP A 73 -10.29 2.85 -12.93
N TYR A 74 -9.88 1.90 -12.10
CA TYR A 74 -10.80 1.20 -11.22
C TYR A 74 -10.52 1.55 -9.76
N GLN A 75 -11.59 1.83 -9.02
CA GLN A 75 -11.54 2.08 -7.59
C GLN A 75 -11.12 0.82 -6.82
N GLY A 76 -10.19 0.97 -5.87
CA GLY A 76 -9.54 -0.16 -5.23
C GLY A 76 -10.46 -1.00 -4.34
N TRP A 77 -11.33 -0.38 -3.52
CA TRP A 77 -12.16 -1.13 -2.58
C TRP A 77 -13.14 -2.12 -3.25
N PRO A 78 -13.84 -1.78 -4.35
CA PRO A 78 -14.67 -2.76 -5.07
C PRO A 78 -13.88 -3.92 -5.68
N LEU A 79 -12.57 -3.74 -5.93
CA LEU A 79 -11.72 -4.83 -6.41
C LEU A 79 -11.36 -5.84 -5.33
N ILE A 80 -11.32 -5.47 -4.04
CA ILE A 80 -10.93 -6.37 -2.96
C ILE A 80 -11.80 -7.64 -2.91
N PRO A 81 -13.14 -7.57 -2.85
CA PRO A 81 -13.97 -8.77 -2.87
C PRO A 81 -13.90 -9.53 -4.20
N TRP A 82 -13.68 -8.82 -5.33
CA TRP A 82 -13.47 -9.47 -6.61
C TRP A 82 -12.16 -10.28 -6.63
N LEU A 83 -11.06 -9.74 -6.12
CA LEU A 83 -9.79 -10.45 -5.95
C LEU A 83 -9.94 -11.64 -5.00
N ALA A 84 -10.69 -11.50 -3.91
CA ALA A 84 -10.96 -12.59 -2.98
C ALA A 84 -11.68 -13.76 -3.64
N ALA A 85 -12.60 -13.47 -4.58
CA ALA A 85 -13.32 -14.50 -5.35
C ALA A 85 -12.48 -15.13 -6.47
N LYS A 86 -11.44 -14.45 -6.95
CA LYS A 86 -10.57 -14.93 -8.06
C LYS A 86 -9.31 -15.67 -7.57
N THR A 87 -9.01 -15.61 -6.28
CA THR A 87 -7.79 -16.18 -5.69
C THR A 87 -8.10 -17.09 -4.52
N THR A 88 -7.15 -17.94 -4.16
CA THR A 88 -7.31 -18.89 -3.05
C THR A 88 -6.17 -18.83 -2.04
N LYS A 89 -4.99 -18.35 -2.43
CA LYS A 89 -3.77 -18.36 -1.63
C LYS A 89 -3.26 -16.95 -1.32
N VAL A 90 -3.07 -16.12 -2.35
CA VAL A 90 -2.47 -14.80 -2.17
C VAL A 90 -3.29 -13.94 -1.23
N ARG A 91 -2.60 -13.20 -0.38
CA ARG A 91 -3.22 -12.19 0.48
C ARG A 91 -3.62 -10.98 -0.34
N ILE A 92 -4.59 -10.23 0.13
CA ILE A 92 -5.15 -9.10 -0.61
C ILE A 92 -5.10 -7.87 0.28
N GLY A 93 -4.50 -6.80 -0.20
CA GLY A 93 -4.31 -5.57 0.56
C GLY A 93 -4.77 -4.31 -0.18
N MET A 94 -5.00 -3.27 0.61
CA MET A 94 -5.13 -1.90 0.14
C MET A 94 -3.89 -1.11 0.59
N SER A 95 -3.15 -0.56 -0.33
CA SER A 95 -2.01 0.30 -0.04
C SER A 95 -2.18 1.68 -0.69
N ILE A 96 -2.78 2.56 0.01
CA ILE A 96 -3.38 2.49 1.33
C ILE A 96 -4.87 2.85 1.24
N THR A 97 -5.64 2.45 2.23
CA THR A 97 -6.97 3.04 2.44
C THR A 97 -6.80 4.46 2.97
N ASP A 98 -7.26 5.42 2.22
CA ASP A 98 -7.36 6.81 2.69
C ASP A 98 -8.58 6.93 3.60
N THR A 99 -8.35 6.70 4.89
CA THR A 99 -9.42 6.53 5.88
C THR A 99 -10.41 7.68 5.96
N PRO A 100 -10.03 8.97 5.70
CA PRO A 100 -10.99 10.08 5.74
C PRO A 100 -12.11 10.01 4.70
N TYR A 101 -12.00 9.16 3.69
CA TYR A 101 -13.04 9.05 2.65
C TYR A 101 -14.18 8.09 3.01
N ARG A 102 -14.10 7.43 4.18
CA ARG A 102 -15.10 6.45 4.65
C ARG A 102 -15.42 6.62 6.13
N ALA A 103 -16.66 6.38 6.49
CA ALA A 103 -17.05 6.31 7.90
C ALA A 103 -16.34 5.11 8.57
N PRO A 104 -15.65 5.28 9.70
CA PRO A 104 -14.83 4.23 10.31
C PRO A 104 -15.59 2.94 10.65
N GLY A 105 -16.83 3.05 11.16
CA GLY A 105 -17.65 1.89 11.46
C GLY A 105 -18.09 1.09 10.23
N VAL A 106 -18.39 1.80 9.12
CA VAL A 106 -18.70 1.16 7.82
C VAL A 106 -17.47 0.43 7.28
N LEU A 107 -16.33 1.10 7.28
CA LEU A 107 -15.07 0.50 6.83
C LEU A 107 -14.71 -0.77 7.64
N ALA A 108 -14.88 -0.72 8.96
CA ALA A 108 -14.64 -1.89 9.82
C ALA A 108 -15.55 -3.08 9.47
N ALA A 109 -16.83 -2.83 9.21
CA ALA A 109 -17.80 -3.86 8.83
C ALA A 109 -17.51 -4.46 7.44
N GLU A 110 -17.15 -3.62 6.46
CA GLU A 110 -16.75 -4.03 5.11
C GLU A 110 -15.51 -4.92 5.15
N ILE A 111 -14.47 -4.51 5.88
CA ILE A 111 -13.23 -5.29 6.03
C ILE A 111 -13.51 -6.64 6.69
N ALA A 112 -14.28 -6.67 7.78
CA ALA A 112 -14.65 -7.92 8.44
C ALA A 112 -15.40 -8.87 7.51
N THR A 113 -16.32 -8.33 6.69
CA THR A 113 -17.06 -9.11 5.69
C THR A 113 -16.14 -9.71 4.64
N VAL A 114 -15.25 -8.91 4.06
CA VAL A 114 -14.32 -9.38 3.03
C VAL A 114 -13.27 -10.33 3.62
N ASP A 115 -12.90 -10.17 4.88
CA ASP A 115 -12.03 -11.11 5.57
C ASP A 115 -12.65 -12.52 5.63
N HIS A 116 -13.96 -12.65 5.89
CA HIS A 116 -14.69 -13.91 5.75
C HIS A 116 -14.71 -14.41 4.30
N LEU A 117 -15.06 -13.56 3.33
CA LEU A 117 -15.14 -13.94 1.92
C LEU A 117 -13.79 -14.42 1.36
N SER A 118 -12.71 -13.90 1.87
CA SER A 118 -11.35 -14.29 1.49
C SER A 118 -10.77 -15.44 2.32
N ASN A 119 -11.48 -15.92 3.33
CA ASN A 119 -10.98 -16.89 4.32
C ASN A 119 -9.70 -16.40 5.04
N GLY A 120 -9.73 -15.16 5.55
CA GLY A 120 -8.67 -14.60 6.38
C GLY A 120 -7.41 -14.15 5.61
N ARG A 121 -7.56 -13.68 4.36
CA ARG A 121 -6.45 -13.24 3.52
C ARG A 121 -6.32 -11.72 3.40
N ILE A 122 -7.08 -10.92 4.14
CA ILE A 122 -7.05 -9.46 4.02
C ILE A 122 -5.89 -8.86 4.79
N ASN A 123 -5.21 -7.89 4.15
CA ASN A 123 -4.26 -6.95 4.74
C ASN A 123 -4.86 -5.53 4.66
N VAL A 124 -4.72 -4.75 5.72
CA VAL A 124 -5.33 -3.41 5.81
C VAL A 124 -4.24 -2.35 5.86
N GLY A 125 -3.92 -1.73 4.73
CA GLY A 125 -3.07 -0.54 4.76
C GLY A 125 -3.89 0.70 5.04
N VAL A 126 -3.45 1.56 5.95
CA VAL A 126 -4.14 2.79 6.35
C VAL A 126 -3.27 4.02 6.22
N GLY A 127 -3.87 5.12 5.78
CA GLY A 127 -3.23 6.42 5.64
C GLY A 127 -4.20 7.58 5.82
N ALA A 128 -3.64 8.79 5.81
CA ALA A 128 -4.37 10.01 6.11
C ALA A 128 -4.96 10.70 4.88
N GLY A 129 -4.61 10.25 3.67
CA GLY A 129 -4.91 11.00 2.45
C GLY A 129 -4.07 12.29 2.35
N TRP A 130 -4.01 12.84 1.15
CA TRP A 130 -3.16 14.00 0.88
C TRP A 130 -3.75 14.99 -0.13
N MET A 131 -4.64 14.57 -1.00
CA MET A 131 -5.18 15.37 -2.10
C MET A 131 -6.49 16.07 -1.65
N PRO A 132 -6.50 17.40 -1.51
CA PRO A 132 -7.70 18.13 -1.07
C PRO A 132 -8.94 17.88 -1.92
N GLU A 133 -8.77 17.65 -3.21
CA GLU A 133 -9.85 17.39 -4.16
C GLU A 133 -10.56 16.05 -3.85
N GLU A 134 -9.84 15.05 -3.40
CA GLU A 134 -10.44 13.79 -2.95
C GLU A 134 -11.25 13.98 -1.67
N PHE A 135 -10.75 14.79 -0.73
CA PHE A 135 -11.52 15.14 0.47
C PHE A 135 -12.80 15.90 0.11
N ALA A 136 -12.74 16.79 -0.88
CA ALA A 136 -13.92 17.50 -1.36
C ALA A 136 -14.93 16.55 -2.02
N ALA A 137 -14.47 15.65 -2.88
CA ALA A 137 -15.30 14.65 -3.54
C ALA A 137 -15.93 13.65 -2.54
N ALA A 138 -15.23 13.33 -1.46
CA ALA A 138 -15.72 12.50 -0.37
C ALA A 138 -16.59 13.26 0.67
N SER A 139 -16.87 14.56 0.46
CA SER A 139 -17.51 15.44 1.45
C SER A 139 -16.77 15.53 2.79
N ALA A 140 -15.48 15.31 2.78
CA ALA A 140 -14.60 15.20 3.95
C ALA A 140 -13.62 16.39 4.10
N SER A 141 -13.82 17.50 3.38
CA SER A 141 -12.92 18.68 3.43
C SER A 141 -12.67 19.20 4.85
N HIS A 142 -13.65 19.09 5.74
CA HIS A 142 -13.54 19.47 7.14
C HIS A 142 -12.56 18.59 7.94
N ILE A 143 -12.29 17.37 7.47
CA ILE A 143 -11.35 16.43 8.09
C ILE A 143 -9.91 16.75 7.70
N PHE A 144 -9.67 17.35 6.52
CA PHE A 144 -8.34 17.54 5.96
C PHE A 144 -7.30 18.15 6.94
N PRO A 145 -7.60 19.22 7.69
CA PRO A 145 -6.65 19.81 8.64
C PRO A 145 -6.26 18.87 9.80
N LYS A 146 -7.17 17.96 10.15
CA LYS A 146 -7.02 17.02 11.27
C LYS A 146 -7.02 15.55 10.82
N ARG A 147 -6.73 15.29 9.54
CA ARG A 147 -6.77 13.94 8.95
C ARG A 147 -5.95 12.90 9.71
N HIS A 148 -4.88 13.30 10.37
CA HIS A 148 -4.06 12.41 11.20
C HIS A 148 -4.77 11.99 12.51
N THR A 149 -5.63 12.85 13.06
CA THR A 149 -6.50 12.48 14.19
C THR A 149 -7.57 11.49 13.71
N HIS A 150 -8.17 11.74 12.55
CA HIS A 150 -9.15 10.83 11.96
C HIS A 150 -8.58 9.42 11.72
N VAL A 151 -7.36 9.30 11.16
CA VAL A 151 -6.70 7.99 11.02
C VAL A 151 -6.56 7.27 12.37
N ARG A 152 -6.15 8.00 13.40
CA ARG A 152 -6.03 7.44 14.75
C ARG A 152 -7.36 6.88 15.25
N GLU A 153 -8.42 7.68 15.17
CA GLU A 153 -9.75 7.25 15.60
C GLU A 153 -10.27 6.07 14.76
N THR A 154 -10.00 6.09 13.45
CA THR A 154 -10.37 4.97 12.57
C THR A 154 -9.69 3.66 13.00
N ILE A 155 -8.40 3.69 13.33
CA ILE A 155 -7.70 2.49 13.83
C ILE A 155 -8.31 2.01 15.14
N GLU A 156 -8.53 2.91 16.09
CA GLU A 156 -9.14 2.61 17.39
C GLU A 156 -10.54 1.99 17.23
N ILE A 157 -11.35 2.55 16.33
CA ILE A 157 -12.72 2.07 16.04
C ILE A 157 -12.68 0.71 15.37
N MET A 158 -11.85 0.52 14.35
CA MET A 158 -11.73 -0.78 13.67
C MET A 158 -11.33 -1.88 14.65
N GLN A 159 -10.27 -1.65 15.43
CA GLN A 159 -9.81 -2.63 16.43
C GLN A 159 -10.88 -2.88 17.50
N GLY A 160 -11.54 -1.83 17.98
CA GLY A 160 -12.63 -1.95 18.96
C GLY A 160 -13.80 -2.78 18.44
N ILE A 161 -14.26 -2.51 17.23
CA ILE A 161 -15.35 -3.26 16.57
C ILE A 161 -14.97 -4.73 16.34
N TRP A 162 -13.74 -5.00 15.93
CA TRP A 162 -13.31 -6.36 15.58
C TRP A 162 -13.07 -7.27 16.80
N THR A 163 -12.74 -6.67 17.95
CA THR A 163 -12.32 -7.43 19.14
C THR A 163 -13.36 -7.48 20.26
N ASN A 164 -14.42 -6.67 20.20
CA ASN A 164 -15.47 -6.63 21.21
C ASN A 164 -16.85 -6.98 20.63
N ASP A 165 -17.68 -7.68 21.37
CA ASP A 165 -19.04 -8.02 20.95
C ASP A 165 -19.91 -6.77 20.84
N LEU A 166 -19.82 -5.89 21.83
CA LEU A 166 -20.42 -4.55 21.86
C LEU A 166 -19.32 -3.52 22.00
N PHE A 167 -19.46 -2.41 21.29
CA PHE A 167 -18.47 -1.35 21.29
C PHE A 167 -19.15 0.03 21.20
N GLU A 168 -18.62 0.99 21.94
CA GLU A 168 -18.97 2.42 21.87
C GLU A 168 -17.70 3.23 21.63
N TYR A 169 -17.85 4.40 21.06
CA TYR A 169 -16.72 5.30 20.83
C TYR A 169 -17.15 6.76 20.94
N HIS A 170 -16.31 7.58 21.60
CA HIS A 170 -16.53 9.00 21.82
C HIS A 170 -15.28 9.77 21.40
N GLY A 171 -15.21 10.19 20.14
CA GLY A 171 -14.10 10.90 19.54
C GLY A 171 -14.51 12.21 18.89
N GLU A 172 -13.59 12.80 18.16
CA GLU A 172 -13.83 14.05 17.43
C GLU A 172 -14.58 13.82 16.12
N PHE A 173 -14.31 12.70 15.43
CA PHE A 173 -14.84 12.38 14.10
C PHE A 173 -15.87 11.25 14.11
N ALA A 174 -15.99 10.55 15.22
CA ALA A 174 -17.01 9.52 15.41
C ALA A 174 -17.48 9.54 16.87
N ASP A 175 -18.79 9.50 17.04
CA ASP A 175 -19.43 9.44 18.35
C ASP A 175 -20.67 8.55 18.25
N PHE A 176 -20.66 7.41 18.94
CA PHE A 176 -21.76 6.47 18.94
C PHE A 176 -21.81 5.67 20.25
N SER A 177 -23.04 5.42 20.69
CA SER A 177 -23.32 4.62 21.87
C SER A 177 -23.09 3.13 21.64
N LEU A 178 -23.14 2.33 22.69
CA LEU A 178 -22.87 0.89 22.69
C LEU A 178 -23.72 0.14 21.65
N CYS A 179 -23.04 -0.43 20.65
CA CYS A 179 -23.65 -1.13 19.52
C CYS A 179 -22.94 -2.45 19.22
N GLY A 180 -23.66 -3.39 18.58
CA GLY A 180 -23.08 -4.58 17.94
C GLY A 180 -22.84 -4.32 16.45
N PHE A 181 -21.72 -4.84 15.92
CA PHE A 181 -21.26 -4.58 14.55
C PHE A 181 -21.16 -5.85 13.68
N GLY A 182 -22.13 -6.72 13.73
CA GLY A 182 -22.18 -7.87 12.84
C GLY A 182 -21.00 -8.84 12.98
N ALA A 183 -20.50 -9.33 11.84
CA ALA A 183 -19.45 -10.33 11.80
C ALA A 183 -18.10 -9.77 12.32
N LYS A 184 -17.38 -10.60 13.09
CA LYS A 184 -15.99 -10.33 13.47
C LYS A 184 -15.06 -10.96 12.44
N PRO A 185 -13.88 -10.39 12.15
CA PRO A 185 -12.92 -10.99 11.21
C PRO A 185 -12.57 -12.44 11.55
N VAL A 186 -12.26 -13.22 10.54
CA VAL A 186 -11.71 -14.57 10.68
C VAL A 186 -10.33 -14.52 11.33
N GLN A 187 -9.49 -13.57 10.88
CA GLN A 187 -8.15 -13.35 11.42
C GLN A 187 -8.22 -12.83 12.87
N LYS A 188 -7.34 -13.35 13.73
CA LYS A 188 -7.29 -13.00 15.17
C LYS A 188 -5.95 -12.37 15.55
N PRO A 189 -5.96 -11.30 16.36
CA PRO A 189 -7.14 -10.64 16.94
C PRO A 189 -7.98 -9.91 15.88
N HIS A 190 -7.40 -9.53 14.74
CA HIS A 190 -8.01 -8.87 13.60
C HIS A 190 -7.08 -8.98 12.37
N PRO A 191 -7.52 -8.60 11.15
CA PRO A 191 -6.64 -8.48 9.98
C PRO A 191 -5.41 -7.61 10.28
N PRO A 192 -4.22 -7.98 9.78
CA PRO A 192 -3.01 -7.17 10.01
C PRO A 192 -3.18 -5.78 9.40
N ILE A 193 -2.90 -4.76 10.22
CA ILE A 193 -2.96 -3.36 9.81
C ILE A 193 -1.55 -2.85 9.55
N PHE A 194 -1.35 -2.26 8.37
CA PHE A 194 -0.12 -1.60 7.95
C PHE A 194 -0.31 -0.10 7.97
N PHE A 195 0.68 0.65 8.40
CA PHE A 195 0.61 2.10 8.45
C PHE A 195 1.56 2.74 7.42
N SER A 196 1.04 3.66 6.61
CA SER A 196 1.86 4.50 5.76
C SER A 196 1.99 5.89 6.37
N GLY A 197 3.21 6.23 6.78
CA GLY A 197 3.54 7.53 7.35
C GLY A 197 4.83 8.07 6.75
N LEU A 198 4.75 8.50 5.51
CA LEU A 198 5.88 8.75 4.61
C LEU A 198 6.92 9.79 5.08
N ARG A 199 6.68 10.56 6.15
CA ARG A 199 7.57 11.68 6.52
C ARG A 199 7.99 11.76 7.96
N ASP A 200 7.34 11.00 8.79
CA ASP A 200 7.60 11.05 10.21
C ASP A 200 7.73 9.62 10.74
N PRO A 201 8.91 9.01 10.57
CA PRO A 201 9.14 7.64 11.01
C PRO A 201 8.96 7.49 12.52
N LYS A 202 9.27 8.53 13.29
CA LYS A 202 9.05 8.54 14.74
C LYS A 202 7.57 8.46 15.09
N ARG A 203 6.73 9.27 14.45
CA ARG A 203 5.26 9.21 14.61
C ARG A 203 4.70 7.88 14.13
N SER A 204 5.25 7.34 13.03
CA SER A 204 4.85 6.03 12.50
C SER A 204 5.18 4.92 13.49
N ALA A 205 6.39 4.89 14.04
CA ALA A 205 6.81 3.94 15.05
C ALA A 205 5.92 3.98 16.30
N ASN A 206 5.64 5.18 16.81
CA ASN A 206 4.75 5.35 17.96
C ASN A 206 3.34 4.80 17.71
N ARG A 207 2.77 5.01 16.51
CA ARG A 207 1.47 4.44 16.16
C ARG A 207 1.51 2.92 16.02
N ILE A 208 2.52 2.41 15.31
CA ILE A 208 2.73 0.98 15.14
C ILE A 208 2.82 0.30 16.51
N ALA A 209 3.65 0.84 17.40
CA ALA A 209 3.82 0.29 18.74
C ALA A 209 2.56 0.39 19.59
N LYS A 210 1.91 1.56 19.61
CA LYS A 210 0.71 1.81 20.43
C LYS A 210 -0.45 0.91 20.05
N TYR A 211 -0.68 0.71 18.75
CA TYR A 211 -1.83 -0.02 18.23
C TYR A 211 -1.49 -1.47 17.83
N GLY A 212 -0.25 -1.93 18.01
CA GLY A 212 0.17 -3.28 17.62
C GLY A 212 -0.02 -3.53 16.13
N LEU A 213 0.38 -2.56 15.29
CA LEU A 213 0.22 -2.68 13.84
C LEU A 213 1.25 -3.65 13.27
N ALA A 214 0.90 -4.30 12.16
CA ALA A 214 1.68 -5.37 11.56
C ALA A 214 2.92 -4.89 10.79
N GLY A 215 2.93 -3.65 10.33
CA GLY A 215 4.05 -3.16 9.55
C GLY A 215 3.93 -1.71 9.09
N TRP A 216 4.95 -1.31 8.36
CA TRP A 216 5.08 0.00 7.75
C TRP A 216 5.15 -0.12 6.22
N ILE A 217 4.54 0.84 5.52
CA ILE A 217 4.60 0.92 4.06
C ILE A 217 5.22 2.25 3.65
N GLY A 218 6.38 2.17 3.00
CA GLY A 218 7.06 3.27 2.33
C GLY A 218 6.70 3.38 0.85
N ILE A 219 7.28 4.36 0.18
CA ILE A 219 7.12 4.58 -1.26
C ILE A 219 8.41 5.09 -1.88
N GLN A 220 8.94 4.34 -2.85
CA GLN A 220 10.14 4.69 -3.61
C GLN A 220 11.34 5.03 -2.71
N ASP A 221 11.45 4.38 -1.56
CA ASP A 221 12.58 4.55 -0.67
C ASP A 221 13.81 3.83 -1.26
N THR A 222 14.93 4.51 -1.37
CA THR A 222 16.20 3.86 -1.69
C THR A 222 16.61 2.92 -0.56
N PRO A 223 17.49 1.92 -0.80
CA PRO A 223 18.01 1.08 0.29
C PRO A 223 18.60 1.90 1.45
N ASP A 224 19.31 2.99 1.15
CA ASP A 224 19.94 3.84 2.17
C ASP A 224 18.90 4.64 2.96
N GLU A 225 17.85 5.16 2.31
CA GLU A 225 16.72 5.80 2.98
C GLU A 225 15.97 4.80 3.85
N LEU A 226 15.71 3.58 3.34
CA LEU A 226 15.04 2.53 4.11
C LEU A 226 15.86 2.14 5.35
N GLU A 227 17.20 2.04 5.22
CA GLU A 227 18.09 1.78 6.35
C GLU A 227 17.98 2.87 7.43
N GLN A 228 17.95 4.14 7.01
CA GLN A 228 17.73 5.26 7.92
C GLN A 228 16.36 5.19 8.60
N TRP A 229 15.28 4.95 7.84
CA TRP A 229 13.92 4.81 8.37
C TRP A 229 13.84 3.64 9.35
N ARG A 230 14.38 2.49 8.97
CA ARG A 230 14.45 1.31 9.84
C ARG A 230 15.17 1.62 11.15
N GLY A 231 16.29 2.32 11.10
CA GLY A 231 17.04 2.72 12.29
C GLY A 231 16.29 3.66 13.22
N VAL A 232 15.47 4.58 12.67
CA VAL A 232 14.62 5.45 13.48
C VAL A 232 13.47 4.65 14.09
N ILE A 233 12.79 3.83 13.29
CA ILE A 233 11.65 3.02 13.76
C ILE A 233 12.10 2.03 14.83
N SER A 234 13.25 1.36 14.66
CA SER A 234 13.82 0.42 15.63
C SER A 234 14.00 1.05 17.00
N ARG A 235 14.68 2.20 17.05
CA ARG A 235 14.92 2.92 18.33
C ARG A 235 13.62 3.30 19.04
N GLU A 236 12.64 3.83 18.31
CA GLU A 236 11.35 4.21 18.92
C GLU A 236 10.57 2.98 19.40
N LEU A 237 10.67 1.85 18.69
CA LEU A 237 10.04 0.60 19.12
C LEU A 237 10.72 0.02 20.36
N GLU A 238 12.06 0.03 20.42
CA GLU A 238 12.85 -0.44 21.55
C GLU A 238 12.52 0.33 22.83
N GLU A 239 12.36 1.67 22.74
CA GLU A 239 11.90 2.51 23.86
C GLU A 239 10.51 2.09 24.39
N LEU A 240 9.71 1.45 23.54
CA LEU A 240 8.36 0.94 23.85
C LEU A 240 8.35 -0.57 24.13
N GLY A 241 9.54 -1.19 24.25
CA GLY A 241 9.70 -2.63 24.55
C GLY A 241 9.29 -3.56 23.41
N LYS A 242 9.39 -3.10 22.17
CA LYS A 242 9.04 -3.86 20.94
C LYS A 242 10.24 -4.01 20.02
N SER A 243 10.22 -5.02 19.14
CA SER A 243 11.26 -5.25 18.13
C SER A 243 10.79 -4.83 16.74
N ILE A 244 11.72 -4.29 15.96
CA ILE A 244 11.51 -4.03 14.53
C ILE A 244 11.36 -5.34 13.74
N ASP A 245 11.92 -6.44 14.24
CA ASP A 245 11.88 -7.75 13.59
C ASP A 245 10.49 -8.41 13.65
N ASP A 246 9.60 -7.88 14.50
CA ASP A 246 8.18 -8.27 14.56
C ASP A 246 7.35 -7.59 13.46
N LEU A 247 7.94 -6.68 12.67
CA LEU A 247 7.23 -5.89 11.67
C LEU A 247 7.55 -6.32 10.24
N GLU A 248 6.55 -6.21 9.38
CA GLU A 248 6.75 -6.19 7.95
C GLU A 248 7.16 -4.77 7.50
N LEU A 249 8.35 -4.64 6.92
CA LEU A 249 8.80 -3.43 6.27
C LEU A 249 8.55 -3.55 4.78
N CYS A 250 7.60 -2.76 4.28
CA CYS A 250 7.18 -2.77 2.89
C CYS A 250 7.56 -1.45 2.22
N SER A 251 7.85 -1.46 0.93
CA SER A 251 7.94 -0.25 0.11
C SER A 251 7.33 -0.49 -1.26
N MET A 252 6.54 0.49 -1.74
CA MET A 252 6.04 0.50 -3.11
C MET A 252 7.16 0.96 -4.02
N ILE A 253 7.59 0.10 -4.94
CA ILE A 253 8.76 0.34 -5.79
C ILE A 253 8.39 0.08 -7.24
N TRP A 254 8.68 1.02 -8.12
CA TRP A 254 8.51 0.83 -9.56
C TRP A 254 9.36 -0.32 -10.05
N PHE A 255 8.73 -1.18 -10.86
CA PHE A 255 9.35 -2.41 -11.34
C PHE A 255 9.14 -2.60 -12.83
N VAL A 256 10.24 -2.71 -13.56
CA VAL A 256 10.26 -3.11 -14.98
C VAL A 256 11.61 -3.72 -15.35
N ILE A 257 11.62 -4.85 -16.04
CA ILE A 257 12.85 -5.45 -16.55
C ILE A 257 13.15 -4.86 -17.93
N THR A 258 14.39 -4.42 -18.14
CA THR A 258 14.91 -3.92 -19.42
C THR A 258 16.03 -4.81 -19.94
N ASP A 259 16.27 -4.77 -21.25
CA ASP A 259 17.39 -5.52 -21.86
C ASP A 259 18.71 -4.75 -21.79
N GLU A 260 18.64 -3.43 -21.65
CA GLU A 260 19.78 -2.53 -21.49
C GLU A 260 19.86 -2.02 -20.05
N GLU A 261 21.07 -1.68 -19.63
CA GLU A 261 21.29 -1.07 -18.32
C GLU A 261 20.61 0.29 -18.23
N THR A 262 19.99 0.55 -17.10
CA THR A 262 19.38 1.84 -16.79
C THR A 262 20.26 2.61 -15.80
N ASP A 263 20.20 3.93 -15.86
CA ASP A 263 20.81 4.78 -14.84
C ASP A 263 20.05 4.60 -13.51
N GLN A 264 20.72 4.01 -12.53
CA GLN A 264 20.20 3.79 -11.18
C GLN A 264 20.43 4.99 -10.26
N THR A 265 21.05 6.05 -10.77
CA THR A 265 21.33 7.25 -9.97
C THR A 265 20.00 7.91 -9.59
N PRO A 266 19.75 8.18 -8.31
CA PRO A 266 18.55 8.90 -7.89
C PRO A 266 18.49 10.29 -8.55
N GLN A 267 17.60 10.44 -9.54
CA GLN A 267 17.30 11.73 -10.14
C GLN A 267 16.12 12.35 -9.42
N GLY A 268 16.40 13.11 -8.36
CA GLY A 268 15.35 13.54 -7.44
C GLY A 268 14.75 12.32 -6.72
N LYS A 269 13.44 12.31 -6.50
CA LYS A 269 12.77 11.21 -5.78
C LYS A 269 12.00 10.23 -6.67
N ALA A 270 12.04 10.38 -7.96
CA ALA A 270 11.61 9.36 -8.92
C ALA A 270 12.84 8.52 -9.27
N THR A 271 13.06 7.46 -8.54
CA THR A 271 14.18 6.54 -8.75
C THR A 271 13.70 5.32 -9.51
N ASN A 272 14.43 4.93 -10.55
CA ASN A 272 14.20 3.68 -11.26
C ASN A 272 14.79 2.49 -10.48
N LEU A 273 14.45 2.36 -9.20
CA LEU A 273 15.13 1.45 -8.27
C LEU A 273 15.08 -0.02 -8.68
N LEU A 274 13.96 -0.48 -9.24
CA LEU A 274 13.80 -1.83 -9.78
C LEU A 274 13.46 -1.77 -11.29
N ALA A 275 13.97 -0.76 -12.00
CA ALA A 275 13.92 -0.66 -13.45
C ALA A 275 15.32 -0.89 -14.01
N GLY A 276 15.55 -1.98 -14.73
CA GLY A 276 16.86 -2.31 -15.27
C GLY A 276 16.99 -3.75 -15.72
N THR A 277 18.22 -4.15 -16.02
CA THR A 277 18.53 -5.53 -16.37
C THR A 277 18.30 -6.48 -15.18
N PRO A 278 18.12 -7.79 -15.42
CA PRO A 278 18.00 -8.78 -14.34
C PRO A 278 19.17 -8.73 -13.34
N ALA A 279 20.36 -8.38 -13.78
CA ALA A 279 21.53 -8.23 -12.91
C ALA A 279 21.37 -7.02 -11.97
N GLN A 280 21.05 -5.85 -12.51
CA GLN A 280 20.83 -4.63 -11.72
C GLN A 280 19.72 -4.81 -10.69
N ILE A 281 18.59 -5.40 -11.10
CA ILE A 281 17.47 -5.66 -10.19
C ILE A 281 17.86 -6.66 -9.10
N THR A 282 18.62 -7.70 -9.45
CA THR A 282 19.14 -8.67 -8.47
C THR A 282 19.99 -7.99 -7.39
N ASP A 283 20.92 -7.14 -7.79
CA ASP A 283 21.83 -6.46 -6.86
C ASP A 283 21.06 -5.47 -5.98
N THR A 284 20.10 -4.73 -6.56
CA THR A 284 19.22 -3.82 -5.80
C THR A 284 18.35 -4.57 -4.79
N LEU A 285 17.74 -5.69 -5.18
CA LEU A 285 16.92 -6.50 -4.26
C LEU A 285 17.76 -7.12 -3.13
N LYS A 286 19.02 -7.53 -3.41
CA LYS A 286 19.94 -7.98 -2.36
C LYS A 286 20.23 -6.86 -1.36
N ARG A 287 20.50 -5.66 -1.84
CA ARG A 287 20.71 -4.50 -0.97
C ARG A 287 19.48 -4.18 -0.13
N TYR A 288 18.27 -4.24 -0.71
CA TYR A 288 17.03 -4.10 0.06
C TYR A 288 16.88 -5.18 1.14
N LYS A 289 17.19 -6.43 0.81
CA LYS A 289 17.17 -7.55 1.77
C LYS A 289 18.13 -7.30 2.94
N GLU A 290 19.36 -6.85 2.65
CA GLU A 290 20.39 -6.51 3.66
C GLU A 290 19.91 -5.42 4.64
N VAL A 291 19.25 -4.38 4.14
CA VAL A 291 18.75 -3.28 4.99
C VAL A 291 17.40 -3.59 5.65
N GLY A 292 16.83 -4.78 5.41
CA GLY A 292 15.68 -5.31 6.11
C GLY A 292 14.33 -5.04 5.46
N LEU A 293 14.27 -4.74 4.14
CA LEU A 293 12.99 -4.78 3.42
C LEU A 293 12.45 -6.20 3.42
N THR A 294 11.27 -6.41 3.96
CA THR A 294 10.65 -7.74 4.02
C THR A 294 9.80 -8.03 2.79
N MET A 295 9.14 -6.99 2.24
CA MET A 295 8.20 -7.14 1.14
C MET A 295 8.19 -5.92 0.21
N PRO A 296 8.90 -5.97 -0.94
CA PRO A 296 8.68 -4.99 -2.01
C PRO A 296 7.28 -5.16 -2.60
N LEU A 297 6.53 -4.05 -2.67
CA LEU A 297 5.30 -3.96 -3.44
C LEU A 297 5.67 -3.50 -4.85
N LEU A 298 5.76 -4.46 -5.77
CA LEU A 298 6.20 -4.21 -7.14
C LEU A 298 5.13 -3.45 -7.91
N TRP A 299 5.47 -2.26 -8.30
CA TRP A 299 4.56 -1.34 -8.97
C TRP A 299 4.86 -1.24 -10.46
N PRO A 300 4.05 -1.84 -11.34
CA PRO A 300 4.24 -1.72 -12.78
C PRO A 300 4.10 -0.27 -13.24
N PRO A 301 4.82 0.15 -14.29
CA PRO A 301 4.70 1.50 -14.85
C PRO A 301 3.27 1.83 -15.27
N PHE A 302 2.87 3.08 -15.07
CA PHE A 302 1.52 3.58 -15.39
C PHE A 302 1.29 3.81 -16.88
N LYS A 303 2.35 4.07 -17.66
CA LYS A 303 2.29 4.44 -19.07
C LYS A 303 3.36 3.69 -19.86
N ASP A 304 3.18 3.64 -21.15
CA ASP A 304 4.19 3.23 -22.15
C ASP A 304 4.70 1.78 -22.03
N VAL A 305 4.24 1.03 -21.05
CA VAL A 305 4.58 -0.39 -20.87
C VAL A 305 3.28 -1.20 -20.87
N PRO A 306 3.03 -2.06 -21.86
CA PRO A 306 1.81 -2.85 -21.90
C PRO A 306 1.76 -3.87 -20.76
N VAL A 307 0.57 -4.23 -20.32
CA VAL A 307 0.38 -5.23 -19.24
C VAL A 307 1.00 -6.60 -19.60
N SER A 308 1.02 -6.96 -20.90
CA SER A 308 1.74 -8.16 -21.37
C SER A 308 3.21 -8.17 -20.98
N LYS A 309 3.89 -7.02 -21.05
CA LYS A 309 5.27 -6.88 -20.60
C LYS A 309 5.39 -7.09 -19.08
N THR A 310 4.44 -6.55 -18.31
CA THR A 310 4.41 -6.79 -16.85
C THR A 310 4.26 -8.28 -16.54
N LEU A 311 3.40 -8.98 -17.24
CA LEU A 311 3.23 -10.43 -17.06
C LEU A 311 4.54 -11.21 -17.34
N ASP A 312 5.26 -10.84 -18.40
CA ASP A 312 6.56 -11.44 -18.72
C ASP A 312 7.62 -11.08 -17.67
N ASP A 313 7.64 -9.83 -17.18
CA ASP A 313 8.58 -9.38 -16.17
C ASP A 313 8.37 -10.09 -14.83
N LEU A 314 7.13 -10.36 -14.43
CA LEU A 314 6.85 -11.14 -13.21
C LEU A 314 7.35 -12.58 -13.31
N LYS A 315 7.23 -13.22 -14.46
CA LYS A 315 7.80 -14.57 -14.71
C LYS A 315 9.33 -14.52 -14.62
N ARG A 316 9.95 -13.60 -15.35
CA ARG A 316 11.41 -13.42 -15.33
C ARG A 316 11.93 -13.10 -13.93
N LEU A 317 11.21 -12.30 -13.17
CA LEU A 317 11.55 -12.03 -11.76
C LEU A 317 11.66 -13.33 -10.95
N LYS A 318 10.66 -14.21 -11.06
CA LYS A 318 10.64 -15.47 -10.31
C LYS A 318 11.66 -16.47 -10.81
N GLU A 319 11.93 -16.55 -12.11
CA GLU A 319 12.80 -17.53 -12.72
C GLU A 319 14.28 -17.13 -12.76
N GLU A 320 14.56 -15.85 -13.06
CA GLU A 320 15.93 -15.37 -13.31
C GLU A 320 16.54 -14.63 -12.11
N ILE A 321 15.73 -13.92 -11.32
CA ILE A 321 16.18 -12.95 -10.32
C ILE A 321 16.06 -13.52 -8.89
N MET A 322 14.86 -13.94 -8.49
CA MET A 322 14.63 -14.37 -7.11
C MET A 322 15.51 -15.52 -6.63
N PRO A 323 15.86 -16.54 -7.44
CA PRO A 323 16.77 -17.58 -7.00
C PRO A 323 18.14 -17.05 -6.57
N LYS A 324 18.61 -15.96 -7.20
CA LYS A 324 19.90 -15.31 -6.87
C LYS A 324 19.79 -14.39 -5.64
N VAL A 325 18.62 -13.80 -5.40
CA VAL A 325 18.33 -12.98 -4.21
C VAL A 325 18.16 -13.86 -2.97
N ASP A 326 17.52 -15.01 -3.11
CA ASP A 326 17.26 -15.90 -1.96
C ASP A 326 18.50 -16.70 -1.56
N ALA A 327 19.43 -16.97 -2.51
CA ALA A 327 20.69 -17.64 -2.24
C ALA A 327 21.74 -16.74 -1.53
N ALA A 328 21.53 -15.44 -1.50
CA ALA A 328 22.35 -14.47 -0.78
C ALA A 328 21.78 -14.19 0.60
#